data_43e4052a70e43f2f66bc6a4e15d0f4ee
#
_entry.id   43e4052a70e43f2f66bc6a4e15d0f4ee
#
_cell.length_a   1.000
_cell.length_b   1.000
_cell.length_c   1.000
_cell.angle_alpha   90.00
_cell.angle_beta   90.00
_cell.angle_gamma   90.00
#
_symmetry.space_group_name_H-M   'P 1'
#
loop_
_entity.id
_entity.type
_entity.pdbx_description
1 polymer ?
#
loop_
_entity_poly.entity_id
_entity_poly.type
_entity_poly.pdbx_seq_one_letter_code
_entity_poly.pdbx_strand_id
1 'polypeptide(L)'
;MKYCSSCGEFVVRKTPEGDTHERWACEACETIHYQNPRVVVGCVPAKDGKVLLCKRSIAPRYGYWTVPAGFMEIGETIAQGAARETMEEACAEVEIGHLFASVDVVQAGQLHLFFTAELVSDFSAGEESLDVAMFEEEEIPWDDIAFRSGVYALRKYFEDAGENNGVHIHEVVFNRARN
;
A
#
# COMPACT_ATOMS: atom_id res chain seq x y z
N MET A 1 -11.00 -15.41 10.49
CA MET A 1 -11.69 -14.99 11.77
C MET A 1 -12.01 -16.26 12.55
N LYS A 2 -11.95 -16.25 13.88
CA LYS A 2 -12.26 -17.42 14.72
C LYS A 2 -13.46 -17.15 15.64
N TYR A 3 -13.59 -15.93 16.12
CA TYR A 3 -14.64 -15.50 17.04
C TYR A 3 -15.45 -14.35 16.46
N CYS A 4 -16.72 -14.27 16.83
CA CYS A 4 -17.62 -13.17 16.50
C CYS A 4 -17.22 -11.90 17.23
N SER A 5 -17.07 -10.78 16.50
CA SER A 5 -16.75 -9.48 17.13
C SER A 5 -17.93 -8.88 17.93
N SER A 6 -19.16 -9.39 17.73
CA SER A 6 -20.36 -8.89 18.42
C SER A 6 -20.66 -9.60 19.72
N CYS A 7 -20.48 -10.95 19.79
CA CYS A 7 -20.88 -11.73 20.98
C CYS A 7 -19.78 -12.65 21.54
N GLY A 8 -18.62 -12.76 20.86
CA GLY A 8 -17.50 -13.58 21.31
C GLY A 8 -17.59 -15.07 20.97
N GLU A 9 -18.73 -15.56 20.48
CA GLU A 9 -18.92 -16.96 20.10
C GLU A 9 -18.17 -17.34 18.83
N PHE A 10 -18.00 -18.65 18.59
CA PHE A 10 -17.34 -19.14 17.38
C PHE A 10 -18.12 -18.78 16.11
N VAL A 11 -17.39 -18.46 15.05
CA VAL A 11 -17.96 -18.23 13.72
C VAL A 11 -17.66 -19.39 12.78
N VAL A 12 -18.56 -19.63 11.84
CA VAL A 12 -18.44 -20.66 10.79
C VAL A 12 -18.40 -20.00 9.41
N ARG A 13 -17.85 -20.71 8.44
CA ARG A 13 -17.93 -20.33 7.02
C ARG A 13 -19.21 -20.89 6.43
N LYS A 14 -20.11 -20.04 5.96
CA LYS A 14 -21.31 -20.44 5.21
C LYS A 14 -21.73 -19.35 4.23
N THR A 15 -22.49 -19.70 3.23
CA THR A 15 -23.14 -18.75 2.33
C THR A 15 -24.45 -18.33 2.98
N PRO A 16 -24.58 -17.05 3.42
CA PRO A 16 -25.84 -16.56 3.98
C PRO A 16 -26.98 -16.58 2.96
N GLU A 17 -28.20 -16.58 3.42
CA GLU A 17 -29.38 -16.47 2.55
C GLU A 17 -29.31 -15.15 1.74
N GLY A 18 -29.46 -15.23 0.43
CA GLY A 18 -29.37 -14.10 -0.49
C GLY A 18 -27.95 -13.65 -0.85
N ASP A 19 -26.89 -14.27 -0.32
CA ASP A 19 -25.50 -14.00 -0.72
C ASP A 19 -25.02 -15.05 -1.74
N THR A 20 -23.99 -14.71 -2.52
CA THR A 20 -23.34 -15.60 -3.49
C THR A 20 -21.97 -16.07 -3.04
N HIS A 21 -21.48 -15.56 -1.90
CA HIS A 21 -20.14 -15.85 -1.37
C HIS A 21 -20.23 -16.40 0.04
N GLU A 22 -19.27 -17.26 0.39
CA GLU A 22 -19.08 -17.68 1.77
C GLU A 22 -18.63 -16.52 2.63
N ARG A 23 -19.27 -16.36 3.80
CA ARG A 23 -18.94 -15.38 4.81
C ARG A 23 -18.63 -16.05 6.15
N TRP A 24 -17.95 -15.35 7.03
CA TRP A 24 -17.92 -15.73 8.42
C TRP A 24 -19.26 -15.33 9.06
N ALA A 25 -19.97 -16.30 9.61
CA ALA A 25 -21.26 -16.07 10.24
C ALA A 25 -21.28 -16.64 11.66
N CYS A 26 -21.87 -15.90 12.57
CA CYS A 26 -22.10 -16.35 13.93
C CYS A 26 -23.47 -17.01 14.02
N GLU A 27 -23.54 -18.25 14.49
CA GLU A 27 -24.82 -18.95 14.65
C GLU A 27 -25.54 -18.58 15.93
N ALA A 28 -24.83 -18.00 16.91
CA ALA A 28 -25.40 -17.58 18.20
C ALA A 28 -26.13 -16.23 18.13
N CYS A 29 -25.62 -15.26 17.36
CA CYS A 29 -26.22 -13.92 17.23
C CYS A 29 -26.53 -13.53 15.79
N GLU A 30 -26.42 -14.45 14.86
CA GLU A 30 -26.75 -14.30 13.43
C GLU A 30 -25.93 -13.21 12.71
N THR A 31 -24.89 -12.64 13.33
CA THR A 31 -24.02 -11.63 12.72
C THR A 31 -23.25 -12.24 11.57
N ILE A 32 -23.34 -11.59 10.39
CA ILE A 32 -22.54 -11.91 9.20
C ILE A 32 -21.37 -10.94 9.14
N HIS A 33 -20.15 -11.47 9.05
CA HIS A 33 -18.92 -10.68 8.99
C HIS A 33 -18.43 -10.58 7.54
N TYR A 34 -18.50 -9.37 6.99
CA TYR A 34 -17.97 -9.06 5.67
C TYR A 34 -16.47 -8.75 5.77
N GLN A 35 -15.70 -9.28 4.83
CA GLN A 35 -14.29 -8.96 4.67
C GLN A 35 -14.08 -8.35 3.29
N ASN A 36 -13.65 -7.10 3.25
CA ASN A 36 -13.32 -6.39 2.03
C ASN A 36 -11.79 -6.33 1.86
N PRO A 37 -11.27 -6.11 0.64
CA PRO A 37 -9.88 -5.78 0.44
C PRO A 37 -9.48 -4.58 1.30
N ARG A 38 -8.26 -4.64 1.87
CA ARG A 38 -7.69 -3.52 2.60
C ARG A 38 -7.07 -2.55 1.60
N VAL A 39 -7.27 -1.26 1.83
CA VAL A 39 -6.66 -0.21 1.01
C VAL A 39 -5.29 0.14 1.60
N VAL A 40 -4.27 0.13 0.75
CA VAL A 40 -2.94 0.65 1.01
C VAL A 40 -2.79 1.93 0.20
N VAL A 41 -2.33 2.99 0.83
CA VAL A 41 -2.14 4.30 0.21
C VAL A 41 -0.69 4.73 0.35
N GLY A 42 -0.14 5.33 -0.69
CA GLY A 42 1.22 5.83 -0.68
C GLY A 42 1.45 6.85 -1.79
N CYS A 43 2.62 7.42 -1.80
CA CYS A 43 3.01 8.32 -2.87
C CYS A 43 4.47 8.10 -3.29
N VAL A 44 4.84 8.67 -4.42
CA VAL A 44 6.22 8.77 -4.89
C VAL A 44 6.66 10.22 -4.63
N PRO A 45 7.28 10.51 -3.47
CA PRO A 45 7.78 11.85 -3.21
C PRO A 45 8.99 12.12 -4.10
N ALA A 46 8.95 13.22 -4.85
CA ALA A 46 9.99 13.56 -5.80
C ALA A 46 10.49 14.98 -5.62
N LYS A 47 11.76 15.19 -5.93
CA LYS A 47 12.41 16.50 -5.96
C LYS A 47 13.63 16.45 -6.87
N ASP A 48 13.81 17.45 -7.71
CA ASP A 48 14.98 17.60 -8.60
C ASP A 48 15.30 16.35 -9.44
N GLY A 49 14.26 15.68 -9.95
CA GLY A 49 14.39 14.46 -10.79
C GLY A 49 14.68 13.17 -10.01
N LYS A 50 14.75 13.22 -8.69
CA LYS A 50 14.94 12.07 -7.80
C LYS A 50 13.67 11.72 -7.05
N VAL A 51 13.53 10.44 -6.65
CA VAL A 51 12.43 9.95 -5.83
C VAL A 51 12.95 9.51 -4.46
N LEU A 52 12.15 9.73 -3.43
CA LEU A 52 12.46 9.32 -2.06
C LEU A 52 11.97 7.89 -1.83
N LEU A 53 12.86 7.06 -1.31
CA LEU A 53 12.55 5.70 -0.85
C LEU A 53 12.94 5.52 0.61
N CYS A 54 12.18 4.66 1.30
CA CYS A 54 12.39 4.27 2.69
C CYS A 54 12.94 2.84 2.76
N LYS A 55 13.93 2.58 3.59
CA LYS A 55 14.48 1.25 3.84
C LYS A 55 13.82 0.64 5.06
N ARG A 56 13.02 -0.39 4.89
CA ARG A 56 12.15 -0.98 5.92
C ARG A 56 12.89 -1.49 7.14
N SER A 57 12.44 -1.11 8.33
CA SER A 57 12.91 -1.66 9.62
C SER A 57 12.00 -2.76 10.17
N ILE A 58 10.90 -3.10 9.48
CA ILE A 58 9.88 -4.04 9.94
C ILE A 58 9.61 -5.18 8.94
N ALA A 59 9.06 -6.28 9.45
CA ALA A 59 8.56 -7.37 8.61
C ALA A 59 7.18 -7.01 7.99
N PRO A 60 6.85 -7.55 6.80
CA PRO A 60 7.71 -8.36 5.94
C PRO A 60 8.74 -7.50 5.18
N ARG A 61 9.77 -8.15 4.60
CA ARG A 61 10.77 -7.48 3.77
C ARG A 61 11.65 -6.49 4.55
N TYR A 62 12.07 -6.84 5.76
CA TYR A 62 13.08 -6.09 6.51
C TYR A 62 14.35 -5.85 5.66
N GLY A 63 14.86 -4.62 5.65
CA GLY A 63 16.05 -4.21 4.93
C GLY A 63 15.87 -3.94 3.43
N TYR A 64 14.67 -4.13 2.88
CA TYR A 64 14.34 -3.77 1.50
C TYR A 64 13.87 -2.32 1.41
N TRP A 65 14.03 -1.71 0.23
CA TRP A 65 13.55 -0.38 -0.07
C TRP A 65 12.08 -0.38 -0.51
N THR A 66 11.37 0.69 -0.25
CA THR A 66 9.97 0.87 -0.66
C THR A 66 9.65 2.34 -0.88
N VAL A 67 8.63 2.63 -1.68
CA VAL A 67 7.96 3.92 -1.62
C VAL A 67 7.21 4.02 -0.30
N PRO A 68 7.12 5.19 0.34
CA PRO A 68 6.34 5.34 1.56
C PRO A 68 4.87 5.00 1.32
N ALA A 69 4.37 4.01 2.05
CA ALA A 69 3.01 3.52 1.88
C ALA A 69 2.58 2.57 3.00
N GLY A 70 1.34 2.71 3.47
CA GLY A 70 0.75 1.81 4.44
C GLY A 70 -0.77 1.73 4.37
N PHE A 71 -1.39 1.17 5.39
CA PHE A 71 -2.84 0.99 5.41
C PHE A 71 -3.56 2.32 5.65
N MET A 72 -4.59 2.55 4.82
CA MET A 72 -5.50 3.66 5.02
C MET A 72 -6.25 3.52 6.35
N GLU A 73 -6.32 4.60 7.11
CA GLU A 73 -7.01 4.66 8.39
C GLU A 73 -8.45 5.20 8.27
N ILE A 74 -9.29 4.85 9.24
CA ILE A 74 -10.68 5.37 9.26
C ILE A 74 -10.66 6.86 9.60
N GLY A 75 -11.33 7.66 8.76
CA GLY A 75 -11.47 9.10 8.98
C GLY A 75 -10.52 9.95 8.15
N GLU A 76 -9.66 9.36 7.34
CA GLU A 76 -8.80 10.06 6.39
C GLU A 76 -9.20 9.82 4.93
N THR A 77 -8.84 10.73 4.06
CA THR A 77 -8.89 10.52 2.60
C THR A 77 -7.66 9.73 2.14
N ILE A 78 -7.72 9.13 0.94
CA ILE A 78 -6.58 8.41 0.35
C ILE A 78 -5.32 9.29 0.21
N ALA A 79 -5.49 10.59 -0.09
CA ALA A 79 -4.39 11.54 -0.17
C ALA A 79 -3.80 11.89 1.21
N GLN A 80 -4.66 12.05 2.23
CA GLN A 80 -4.21 12.28 3.61
C GLN A 80 -3.43 11.08 4.14
N GLY A 81 -3.91 9.86 3.87
CA GLY A 81 -3.19 8.64 4.25
C GLY A 81 -1.81 8.56 3.59
N ALA A 82 -1.70 8.86 2.30
CA ALA A 82 -0.41 8.85 1.60
C ALA A 82 0.59 9.88 2.19
N ALA A 83 0.11 11.08 2.54
CA ALA A 83 0.95 12.10 3.19
C ALA A 83 1.35 11.67 4.61
N ARG A 84 0.43 11.09 5.39
CA ARG A 84 0.70 10.57 6.74
C ARG A 84 1.77 9.48 6.71
N GLU A 85 1.64 8.50 5.84
CA GLU A 85 2.63 7.41 5.69
C GLU A 85 4.02 7.96 5.34
N THR A 86 4.09 8.99 4.47
CA THR A 86 5.37 9.65 4.16
C THR A 86 5.96 10.35 5.38
N MET A 87 5.13 11.00 6.20
CA MET A 87 5.56 11.61 7.44
C MET A 87 6.04 10.56 8.46
N GLU A 88 5.35 9.43 8.59
CA GLU A 88 5.68 8.36 9.54
C GLU A 88 6.96 7.61 9.14
N GLU A 89 7.13 7.29 7.86
CA GLU A 89 8.25 6.49 7.38
C GLU A 89 9.50 7.32 7.06
N ALA A 90 9.33 8.59 6.63
CA ALA A 90 10.42 9.43 6.15
C ALA A 90 10.57 10.76 6.90
N CYS A 91 9.75 11.07 7.91
CA CYS A 91 9.70 12.37 8.59
C CYS A 91 9.66 13.55 7.60
N ALA A 92 8.96 13.39 6.47
CA ALA A 92 8.96 14.30 5.35
C ALA A 92 7.56 14.84 5.06
N GLU A 93 7.47 16.15 4.78
CA GLU A 93 6.25 16.79 4.28
C GLU A 93 6.23 16.74 2.75
N VAL A 94 5.03 16.47 2.21
CA VAL A 94 4.80 16.36 0.77
C VAL A 94 3.54 17.12 0.36
N GLU A 95 3.58 17.70 -0.84
CA GLU A 95 2.39 18.15 -1.54
C GLU A 95 1.89 17.03 -2.44
N ILE A 96 0.74 16.43 -2.09
CA ILE A 96 0.15 15.31 -2.85
C ILE A 96 -0.38 15.83 -4.19
N GLY A 97 0.06 15.21 -5.26
CA GLY A 97 -0.36 15.48 -6.62
C GLY A 97 -1.58 14.64 -7.03
N HIS A 98 -1.50 14.00 -8.18
CA HIS A 98 -2.60 13.18 -8.71
C HIS A 98 -2.40 11.69 -8.43
N LEU A 99 -3.52 10.97 -8.33
CA LEU A 99 -3.52 9.51 -8.31
C LEU A 99 -3.08 9.01 -9.70
N PHE A 100 -1.98 8.25 -9.79
CA PHE A 100 -1.44 7.80 -11.06
C PHE A 100 -1.36 6.26 -11.19
N ALA A 101 -1.39 5.51 -10.08
CA ALA A 101 -1.38 4.06 -10.13
C ALA A 101 -2.35 3.42 -9.14
N SER A 102 -3.07 2.40 -9.62
CA SER A 102 -3.94 1.51 -8.86
C SER A 102 -3.51 0.07 -9.11
N VAL A 103 -3.11 -0.65 -8.06
CA VAL A 103 -2.53 -1.98 -8.18
C VAL A 103 -3.31 -2.98 -7.33
N ASP A 104 -3.94 -3.95 -8.00
CA ASP A 104 -4.65 -5.04 -7.35
C ASP A 104 -3.65 -6.11 -6.87
N VAL A 105 -3.60 -6.35 -5.56
CA VAL A 105 -2.81 -7.42 -4.94
C VAL A 105 -3.78 -8.48 -4.41
N VAL A 106 -4.45 -9.17 -5.36
CA VAL A 106 -5.61 -10.04 -5.10
C VAL A 106 -5.30 -11.12 -4.06
N GLN A 107 -4.14 -11.79 -4.14
CA GLN A 107 -3.78 -12.85 -3.21
C GLN A 107 -3.55 -12.37 -1.77
N ALA A 108 -3.24 -11.08 -1.58
CA ALA A 108 -3.11 -10.46 -0.27
C ALA A 108 -4.43 -9.82 0.21
N GLY A 109 -5.45 -9.77 -0.66
CA GLY A 109 -6.70 -9.04 -0.40
C GLY A 109 -6.44 -7.55 -0.16
N GLN A 110 -5.65 -6.92 -1.04
CA GLN A 110 -5.27 -5.52 -0.94
C GLN A 110 -5.46 -4.79 -2.27
N LEU A 111 -5.79 -3.50 -2.16
CA LEU A 111 -5.77 -2.52 -3.25
C LEU A 111 -4.75 -1.44 -2.89
N HIS A 112 -3.72 -1.27 -3.71
CA HIS A 112 -2.69 -0.26 -3.50
C HIS A 112 -2.94 0.94 -4.42
N LEU A 113 -2.94 2.15 -3.85
CA LEU A 113 -3.16 3.41 -4.55
C LEU A 113 -1.93 4.32 -4.37
N PHE A 114 -1.35 4.77 -5.48
CA PHE A 114 -0.16 5.60 -5.46
C PHE A 114 -0.40 6.96 -6.10
N PHE A 115 0.02 8.00 -5.39
CA PHE A 115 0.01 9.38 -5.83
C PHE A 115 1.39 9.84 -6.26
N THR A 116 1.47 10.77 -7.21
CA THR A 116 2.64 11.63 -7.33
C THR A 116 2.67 12.58 -6.15
N ALA A 117 3.87 13.00 -5.72
CA ALA A 117 3.99 14.00 -4.67
C ALA A 117 5.27 14.81 -4.84
N GLU A 118 5.22 16.09 -4.48
CA GLU A 118 6.38 16.95 -4.39
C GLU A 118 6.93 16.91 -2.95
N LEU A 119 8.22 16.65 -2.79
CA LEU A 119 8.89 16.69 -1.49
C LEU A 119 9.21 18.15 -1.14
N VAL A 120 8.56 18.69 -0.08
CA VAL A 120 8.63 20.12 0.27
C VAL A 120 9.43 20.41 1.55
N SER A 121 9.90 19.38 2.25
CA SER A 121 10.75 19.52 3.46
C SER A 121 12.05 18.74 3.35
N ASP A 122 12.90 18.83 4.39
CA ASP A 122 13.94 17.85 4.67
C ASP A 122 13.29 16.52 5.07
N PHE A 123 14.09 15.44 5.09
CA PHE A 123 13.65 14.10 5.43
C PHE A 123 14.64 13.38 6.35
N SER A 124 14.17 12.41 7.09
CA SER A 124 14.99 11.50 7.91
C SER A 124 14.23 10.19 8.13
N ALA A 125 14.94 9.14 8.53
CA ALA A 125 14.31 7.87 8.82
C ALA A 125 13.32 7.98 10.00
N GLY A 126 12.08 7.58 9.76
CA GLY A 126 11.08 7.40 10.80
C GLY A 126 11.26 6.09 11.56
N GLU A 127 10.36 5.77 12.50
CA GLU A 127 10.49 4.59 13.38
C GLU A 127 10.48 3.25 12.61
N GLU A 128 9.74 3.19 11.50
CA GLU A 128 9.63 2.00 10.65
C GLU A 128 10.67 1.96 9.52
N SER A 129 11.64 2.88 9.50
CA SER A 129 12.69 2.98 8.49
C SER A 129 14.08 2.86 9.09
N LEU A 130 14.93 2.03 8.46
CA LEU A 130 16.38 1.96 8.76
C LEU A 130 17.14 3.12 8.15
N ASP A 131 16.67 3.59 6.99
CA ASP A 131 17.29 4.59 6.17
C ASP A 131 16.28 5.23 5.22
N VAL A 132 16.53 6.44 4.76
CA VAL A 132 15.73 7.15 3.76
C VAL A 132 16.69 7.88 2.82
N ALA A 133 16.50 7.71 1.51
CA ALA A 133 17.38 8.32 0.52
C ALA A 133 16.65 8.71 -0.76
N MET A 134 17.26 9.67 -1.50
CA MET A 134 16.81 10.08 -2.82
C MET A 134 17.57 9.32 -3.91
N PHE A 135 16.86 8.84 -4.92
CA PHE A 135 17.41 8.06 -6.03
C PHE A 135 17.03 8.64 -7.38
N GLU A 136 17.97 8.74 -8.29
CA GLU A 136 17.68 8.79 -9.74
C GLU A 136 17.18 7.44 -10.21
N GLU A 137 16.53 7.35 -11.38
CA GLU A 137 15.97 6.09 -11.88
C GLU A 137 17.04 4.98 -11.99
N GLU A 138 18.23 5.33 -12.46
CA GLU A 138 19.34 4.41 -12.64
C GLU A 138 19.99 3.94 -11.34
N GLU A 139 19.80 4.70 -10.26
CA GLU A 139 20.34 4.41 -8.91
C GLU A 139 19.39 3.52 -8.09
N ILE A 140 18.12 3.35 -8.51
CA ILE A 140 17.15 2.57 -7.76
C ILE A 140 17.60 1.11 -7.67
N PRO A 141 17.67 0.54 -6.44
CA PRO A 141 17.99 -0.86 -6.25
C PRO A 141 16.79 -1.76 -6.58
N TRP A 142 16.47 -1.89 -7.86
CA TRP A 142 15.24 -2.54 -8.37
C TRP A 142 15.00 -3.96 -7.84
N ASP A 143 16.07 -4.74 -7.61
CA ASP A 143 16.00 -6.10 -7.08
C ASP A 143 15.72 -6.13 -5.57
N ASP A 144 16.00 -5.02 -4.87
CA ASP A 144 15.79 -4.85 -3.45
C ASP A 144 14.55 -4.00 -3.11
N ILE A 145 13.68 -3.75 -4.09
CA ILE A 145 12.37 -3.13 -3.82
C ILE A 145 11.43 -4.18 -3.20
N ALA A 146 10.88 -3.87 -2.04
CA ALA A 146 10.13 -4.78 -1.18
C ALA A 146 8.89 -5.40 -1.85
N PHE A 147 8.15 -4.59 -2.60
CA PHE A 147 6.84 -4.96 -3.11
C PHE A 147 6.71 -4.70 -4.61
N ARG A 148 6.14 -5.66 -5.34
CA ARG A 148 5.91 -5.53 -6.79
C ARG A 148 5.02 -4.35 -7.16
N SER A 149 4.07 -3.99 -6.30
CA SER A 149 3.24 -2.80 -6.50
C SER A 149 4.06 -1.50 -6.46
N GLY A 150 5.05 -1.40 -5.56
CA GLY A 150 5.99 -0.29 -5.51
C GLY A 150 6.91 -0.25 -6.75
N VAL A 151 7.40 -1.41 -7.20
CA VAL A 151 8.16 -1.50 -8.47
C VAL A 151 7.33 -0.98 -9.64
N TYR A 152 6.05 -1.40 -9.73
CA TYR A 152 5.15 -0.94 -10.77
C TYR A 152 4.92 0.57 -10.71
N ALA A 153 4.62 1.09 -9.52
CA ALA A 153 4.40 2.53 -9.32
C ALA A 153 5.63 3.36 -9.71
N LEU A 154 6.84 2.97 -9.26
CA LEU A 154 8.08 3.66 -9.61
C LEU A 154 8.32 3.66 -11.13
N ARG A 155 8.17 2.51 -11.80
CA ARG A 155 8.34 2.44 -13.26
C ARG A 155 7.37 3.35 -13.99
N LYS A 156 6.09 3.38 -13.58
CA LYS A 156 5.09 4.24 -14.20
C LYS A 156 5.32 5.72 -13.92
N TYR A 157 5.81 6.05 -12.73
CA TYR A 157 6.21 7.41 -12.39
C TYR A 157 7.28 7.95 -13.34
N PHE A 158 8.36 7.18 -13.58
CA PHE A 158 9.43 7.60 -14.49
C PHE A 158 9.01 7.55 -15.96
N GLU A 159 8.19 6.56 -16.37
CA GLU A 159 7.64 6.48 -17.73
C GLU A 159 6.78 7.71 -18.06
N ASP A 160 6.00 8.19 -17.11
CA ASP A 160 5.18 9.38 -17.26
C ASP A 160 5.95 10.68 -17.01
N ALA A 161 7.21 10.62 -16.58
CA ALA A 161 8.02 11.77 -16.17
C ALA A 161 7.31 12.68 -15.14
N GLY A 162 6.47 12.08 -14.27
CA GLY A 162 5.65 12.78 -13.28
C GLY A 162 4.41 13.50 -13.86
N GLU A 163 4.19 13.46 -15.16
CA GLU A 163 3.03 14.07 -15.82
C GLU A 163 1.73 13.28 -15.56
N ASN A 164 0.60 13.96 -15.66
CA ASN A 164 -0.70 13.33 -15.49
C ASN A 164 -1.18 12.66 -16.78
N ASN A 165 -0.82 11.40 -16.97
CA ASN A 165 -1.26 10.56 -18.09
C ASN A 165 -2.48 9.67 -17.74
N GLY A 166 -3.16 9.95 -16.64
CA GLY A 166 -4.28 9.18 -16.11
C GLY A 166 -3.85 8.15 -15.06
N VAL A 167 -4.73 7.21 -14.75
CA VAL A 167 -4.46 6.18 -13.73
C VAL A 167 -4.09 4.86 -14.39
N HIS A 168 -2.88 4.39 -14.14
CA HIS A 168 -2.43 3.07 -14.55
C HIS A 168 -3.03 2.00 -13.64
N ILE A 169 -3.75 1.04 -14.21
CA ILE A 169 -4.35 -0.07 -13.47
C ILE A 169 -3.54 -1.34 -13.74
N HIS A 170 -3.18 -2.06 -12.68
CA HIS A 170 -2.37 -3.28 -12.78
C HIS A 170 -2.79 -4.32 -11.74
N GLU A 171 -2.60 -5.60 -12.07
CA GLU A 171 -2.74 -6.73 -11.15
C GLU A 171 -1.38 -7.39 -10.90
N VAL A 172 -0.99 -7.49 -9.64
CA VAL A 172 0.19 -8.26 -9.24
C VAL A 172 -0.20 -9.73 -9.10
N VAL A 173 0.27 -10.55 -10.02
CA VAL A 173 0.10 -12.00 -9.98
C VAL A 173 1.32 -12.65 -9.31
N PHE A 174 1.10 -13.36 -8.20
CA PHE A 174 2.12 -14.23 -7.61
C PHE A 174 2.00 -15.61 -8.27
N ASN A 175 2.95 -15.97 -9.12
CA ASN A 175 3.05 -17.35 -9.58
C ASN A 175 3.21 -18.24 -8.36
N ARG A 176 2.20 -19.06 -8.05
CA ARG A 176 2.41 -20.19 -7.13
C ARG A 176 3.47 -21.06 -7.77
N ALA A 177 4.68 -21.06 -7.21
CA ALA A 177 5.65 -22.08 -7.55
C ALA A 177 4.94 -23.43 -7.37
N ARG A 178 4.88 -24.22 -8.42
CA ARG A 178 4.44 -25.61 -8.32
C ARG A 178 5.48 -26.31 -7.43
N ASN A 179 5.10 -26.58 -6.18
CA ASN A 179 5.79 -27.57 -5.35
C ASN A 179 5.38 -28.96 -5.86
#